data_f5704d3616549bfee49e796d49a9252c
#
_entry.id   f5704d3616549bfee49e796d49a9252c
#
_cell.length_a   1.000
_cell.length_b   1.000
_cell.length_c   1.000
_cell.angle_alpha   90.00
_cell.angle_beta   90.00
_cell.angle_gamma   90.00
#
_symmetry.space_group_name_H-M   'P 1'
#
loop_
_entity.id
_entity.type
_entity.pdbx_description
1 polymer ?
#
loop_
_entity_poly.entity_id
_entity_poly.type
_entity_poly.pdbx_seq_one_letter_code
_entity_poly.pdbx_strand_id
1 'polypeptide(L)'
;MPDPSAAPAPSSSSPVRIILVDDDPLTRAAIKPLLRPREDYAVVAEAGDGRQAIEVVERVEADIVLMDLGMPVMDGIEATRQICAAPRHPHVVALTTWDVDDAVVRVIEAGAVGFLLKYSASEELDAGLRRVMMGESVLSPGALAELLRYVRSQPVAAAPVVAAYDARAEERQRAVAQA
;
A
#
# COMPACT_ATOMS: atom_id res chain seq x y z
N MET A 1 12.85 43.48 -20.27
CA MET A 1 12.43 42.41 -21.15
C MET A 1 12.43 41.12 -20.35
N PRO A 2 11.28 40.54 -19.99
CA PRO A 2 11.25 39.23 -19.35
C PRO A 2 11.60 38.14 -20.38
N ASP A 3 12.38 37.17 -19.95
CA ASP A 3 12.84 36.02 -20.74
C ASP A 3 11.63 35.12 -21.11
N PRO A 4 11.39 34.88 -22.41
CA PRO A 4 10.27 34.04 -22.85
C PRO A 4 10.54 32.52 -22.78
N SER A 5 11.63 32.09 -22.10
CA SER A 5 12.07 30.69 -22.07
C SER A 5 11.74 29.95 -20.74
N ALA A 6 10.88 30.48 -19.91
CA ALA A 6 10.36 29.67 -18.78
C ALA A 6 9.32 28.71 -19.32
N ALA A 7 9.73 27.48 -19.61
CA ALA A 7 8.80 26.38 -19.85
C ALA A 7 7.85 26.27 -18.65
N PRO A 8 6.53 26.14 -18.89
CA PRO A 8 5.59 25.93 -17.78
C PRO A 8 5.98 24.66 -17.03
N ALA A 9 6.00 24.77 -15.71
CA ALA A 9 6.14 23.62 -14.85
C ALA A 9 5.08 22.56 -15.23
N PRO A 10 5.39 21.26 -15.17
CA PRO A 10 4.44 20.23 -15.55
C PRO A 10 3.17 20.37 -14.71
N SER A 11 2.08 20.55 -15.42
CA SER A 11 0.73 20.68 -14.89
C SER A 11 0.37 19.53 -13.98
N SER A 12 -0.10 19.86 -12.80
CA SER A 12 -0.95 19.12 -11.87
C SER A 12 -1.40 17.73 -12.34
N SER A 13 -0.62 16.69 -12.04
CA SER A 13 -1.20 15.38 -11.83
C SER A 13 -2.14 15.49 -10.62
N SER A 14 -3.36 14.98 -10.75
CA SER A 14 -4.28 14.91 -9.60
C SER A 14 -3.59 14.19 -8.44
N PRO A 15 -3.84 14.59 -7.18
CA PRO A 15 -3.22 13.93 -6.04
C PRO A 15 -3.59 12.45 -6.00
N VAL A 16 -2.65 11.60 -5.58
CA VAL A 16 -2.89 10.18 -5.33
C VAL A 16 -3.93 10.04 -4.21
N ARG A 17 -5.02 9.35 -4.50
CA ARG A 17 -6.18 9.20 -3.62
C ARG A 17 -5.96 8.03 -2.69
N ILE A 18 -5.96 8.27 -1.39
CA ILE A 18 -5.64 7.29 -0.36
C ILE A 18 -6.86 7.04 0.52
N ILE A 19 -7.20 5.77 0.74
CA ILE A 19 -8.04 5.34 1.85
C ILE A 19 -7.13 4.91 2.99
N LEU A 20 -7.34 5.47 4.18
CA LEU A 20 -6.56 5.16 5.37
C LEU A 20 -7.38 4.28 6.32
N VAL A 21 -6.89 3.07 6.58
CA VAL A 21 -7.57 2.06 7.38
C VAL A 21 -6.74 1.71 8.62
N ASP A 22 -7.29 1.98 9.80
CA ASP A 22 -6.66 1.72 11.08
C ASP A 22 -7.73 1.84 12.17
N ASP A 23 -7.77 0.96 13.16
CA ASP A 23 -8.79 1.00 14.21
C ASP A 23 -8.53 2.12 15.24
N ASP A 24 -7.28 2.58 15.37
CA ASP A 24 -6.94 3.69 16.26
C ASP A 24 -7.07 5.06 15.54
N PRO A 25 -8.05 5.90 15.93
CA PRO A 25 -8.21 7.23 15.35
C PRO A 25 -7.01 8.15 15.61
N LEU A 26 -6.23 7.92 16.65
CA LEU A 26 -5.01 8.70 16.93
C LEU A 26 -3.90 8.34 15.94
N THR A 27 -3.76 7.07 15.60
CA THR A 27 -2.84 6.61 14.56
C THR A 27 -3.21 7.21 13.21
N ARG A 28 -4.49 7.17 12.81
CA ARG A 28 -4.93 7.84 11.58
C ARG A 28 -4.63 9.34 11.58
N ALA A 29 -4.86 10.02 12.71
CA ALA A 29 -4.53 11.43 12.85
C ALA A 29 -3.03 11.71 12.75
N ALA A 30 -2.17 10.80 13.20
CA ALA A 30 -0.71 10.91 13.12
C ALA A 30 -0.16 10.64 11.71
N ILE A 31 -0.78 9.73 10.94
CA ILE A 31 -0.34 9.39 9.57
C ILE A 31 -0.70 10.49 8.57
N LYS A 32 -1.86 11.12 8.70
CA LYS A 32 -2.32 12.17 7.77
C LYS A 32 -1.31 13.30 7.52
N PRO A 33 -0.67 13.89 8.54
CA PRO A 33 0.36 14.90 8.32
C PRO A 33 1.58 14.39 7.53
N LEU A 34 1.91 13.09 7.64
CA LEU A 34 3.03 12.50 6.91
C LEU A 34 2.75 12.41 5.39
N LEU A 35 1.47 12.37 5.00
CA LEU A 35 1.02 12.33 3.62
C LEU A 35 0.85 13.73 2.99
N ARG A 36 0.89 14.81 3.79
CA ARG A 36 0.59 16.19 3.33
C ARG A 36 1.75 17.04 2.83
N PRO A 37 3.06 16.71 2.98
CA PRO A 37 4.13 17.69 2.73
C PRO A 37 4.16 18.29 1.34
N ARG A 38 3.49 17.70 0.34
CA ARG A 38 3.64 18.08 -1.08
C ARG A 38 2.34 18.21 -1.88
N GLU A 39 1.18 18.16 -1.25
CA GLU A 39 -0.12 18.12 -1.96
C GLU A 39 -0.26 16.96 -2.98
N ASP A 40 0.71 16.02 -2.98
CA ASP A 40 0.74 14.88 -3.90
C ASP A 40 -0.21 13.77 -3.48
N TYR A 41 -0.74 13.83 -2.25
CA TYR A 41 -1.63 12.82 -1.68
C TYR A 41 -2.90 13.44 -1.09
N ALA A 42 -4.03 12.76 -1.29
CA ALA A 42 -5.31 13.12 -0.70
C ALA A 42 -5.91 11.92 0.04
N VAL A 43 -6.07 12.00 1.36
CA VAL A 43 -6.85 11.02 2.10
C VAL A 43 -8.32 11.29 1.80
N VAL A 44 -8.91 10.43 0.95
CA VAL A 44 -10.29 10.59 0.44
C VAL A 44 -11.31 9.91 1.32
N ALA A 45 -10.89 8.92 2.12
CA ALA A 45 -11.75 8.26 3.11
C ALA A 45 -10.93 7.59 4.20
N GLU A 46 -11.60 7.23 5.30
CA GLU A 46 -11.04 6.50 6.44
C GLU A 46 -11.95 5.34 6.81
N ALA A 47 -11.38 4.29 7.37
CA ALA A 47 -12.11 3.16 7.95
C ALA A 47 -11.44 2.71 9.26
N GLY A 48 -12.24 2.18 10.18
CA GLY A 48 -11.78 1.70 11.49
C GLY A 48 -11.69 0.18 11.63
N ASP A 49 -12.05 -0.56 10.59
CA ASP A 49 -11.93 -2.02 10.52
C ASP A 49 -11.98 -2.49 9.06
N GLY A 50 -11.68 -3.77 8.85
CA GLY A 50 -11.62 -4.36 7.52
C GLY A 50 -12.97 -4.38 6.79
N ARG A 51 -14.08 -4.51 7.50
CA ARG A 51 -15.42 -4.48 6.89
C ARG A 51 -15.75 -3.10 6.36
N GLN A 52 -15.52 -2.07 7.17
CA GLN A 52 -15.67 -0.68 6.74
C GLN A 52 -14.75 -0.36 5.56
N ALA A 53 -13.49 -0.89 5.55
CA ALA A 53 -12.56 -0.70 4.45
C ALA A 53 -13.14 -1.22 3.12
N ILE A 54 -13.72 -2.42 3.10
CA ILE A 54 -14.37 -3.00 1.91
C ILE A 54 -15.52 -2.10 1.44
N GLU A 55 -16.41 -1.71 2.36
CA GLU A 55 -17.56 -0.84 2.04
C GLU A 55 -17.13 0.53 1.47
N VAL A 56 -16.04 1.07 1.98
CA VAL A 56 -15.49 2.35 1.50
C VAL A 56 -14.87 2.20 0.11
N VAL A 57 -14.10 1.14 -0.13
CA VAL A 57 -13.49 0.84 -1.44
C VAL A 57 -14.54 0.67 -2.54
N GLU A 58 -15.71 0.12 -2.22
CA GLU A 58 -16.82 -0.01 -3.19
C GLU A 58 -17.46 1.33 -3.59
N ARG A 59 -17.36 2.35 -2.73
CA ARG A 59 -18.07 3.64 -2.90
C ARG A 59 -17.14 4.80 -3.27
N VAL A 60 -15.87 4.69 -2.93
CA VAL A 60 -14.89 5.77 -3.09
C VAL A 60 -13.77 5.28 -3.98
N GLU A 61 -13.59 5.93 -5.12
CA GLU A 61 -12.43 5.65 -5.95
C GLU A 61 -11.16 6.06 -5.22
N ALA A 62 -10.19 5.19 -5.18
CA ALA A 62 -8.88 5.41 -4.59
C ALA A 62 -7.80 4.71 -5.41
N ASP A 63 -6.58 5.21 -5.31
CA ASP A 63 -5.40 4.63 -5.94
C ASP A 63 -4.71 3.66 -4.99
N ILE A 64 -4.69 4.02 -3.69
CA ILE A 64 -4.01 3.25 -2.64
C ILE A 64 -4.94 3.09 -1.43
N VAL A 65 -4.90 1.91 -0.83
CA VAL A 65 -5.39 1.65 0.54
C VAL A 65 -4.18 1.43 1.43
N LEU A 66 -4.01 2.29 2.44
CA LEU A 66 -3.08 2.06 3.54
C LEU A 66 -3.83 1.26 4.61
N MET A 67 -3.45 -0.01 4.79
CA MET A 67 -4.20 -0.99 5.57
C MET A 67 -3.45 -1.42 6.81
N ASP A 68 -3.97 -1.10 7.99
CA ASP A 68 -3.54 -1.78 9.21
C ASP A 68 -3.94 -3.25 9.19
N LEU A 69 -3.10 -4.10 9.78
CA LEU A 69 -3.36 -5.54 9.82
C LEU A 69 -4.07 -5.96 11.11
N GLY A 70 -3.77 -5.31 12.23
CA GLY A 70 -4.24 -5.70 13.57
C GLY A 70 -5.53 -5.02 14.00
N MET A 71 -6.64 -5.21 13.29
CA MET A 71 -7.91 -4.55 13.59
C MET A 71 -8.97 -5.52 14.14
N PRO A 72 -9.92 -5.04 14.98
CA PRO A 72 -11.08 -5.82 15.43
C PRO A 72 -12.09 -6.04 14.29
N VAL A 73 -13.07 -6.91 14.50
CA VAL A 73 -14.19 -7.23 13.60
C VAL A 73 -13.71 -7.99 12.36
N MET A 74 -12.87 -7.39 11.54
CA MET A 74 -12.20 -8.01 10.41
C MET A 74 -10.77 -7.47 10.32
N ASP A 75 -9.80 -8.37 10.32
CA ASP A 75 -8.39 -8.00 10.21
C ASP A 75 -8.04 -7.48 8.81
N GLY A 76 -6.90 -6.79 8.70
CA GLY A 76 -6.47 -6.19 7.44
C GLY A 76 -6.03 -7.21 6.40
N ILE A 77 -5.65 -8.43 6.78
CA ILE A 77 -5.27 -9.50 5.84
C ILE A 77 -6.52 -10.01 5.11
N GLU A 78 -7.59 -10.28 5.86
CA GLU A 78 -8.85 -10.72 5.28
C GLU A 78 -9.49 -9.61 4.43
N ALA A 79 -9.46 -8.36 4.90
CA ALA A 79 -9.92 -7.21 4.12
C ALA A 79 -9.11 -7.07 2.80
N THR A 80 -7.79 -7.19 2.87
CA THR A 80 -6.92 -7.16 1.69
C THR A 80 -7.31 -8.23 0.68
N ARG A 81 -7.53 -9.48 1.15
CA ARG A 81 -7.93 -10.60 0.28
C ARG A 81 -9.23 -10.31 -0.46
N GLN A 82 -10.23 -9.78 0.23
CA GLN A 82 -11.52 -9.47 -0.37
C GLN A 82 -11.43 -8.27 -1.33
N ILE A 83 -10.71 -7.21 -0.98
CA ILE A 83 -10.49 -6.06 -1.86
C ILE A 83 -9.75 -6.49 -3.13
N CYS A 84 -8.67 -7.26 -3.00
CA CYS A 84 -7.85 -7.69 -4.14
C CYS A 84 -8.51 -8.79 -4.99
N ALA A 85 -9.60 -9.41 -4.55
CA ALA A 85 -10.38 -10.35 -5.35
C ALA A 85 -11.18 -9.65 -6.46
N ALA A 86 -11.45 -8.36 -6.37
CA ALA A 86 -12.13 -7.61 -7.40
C ALA A 86 -11.22 -7.38 -8.63
N PRO A 87 -11.75 -7.42 -9.86
CA PRO A 87 -10.94 -7.24 -11.09
C PRO A 87 -10.28 -5.86 -11.18
N ARG A 88 -10.88 -4.87 -10.54
CA ARG A 88 -10.33 -3.51 -10.39
C ARG A 88 -10.37 -3.16 -8.91
N HIS A 89 -9.24 -2.91 -8.35
CA HIS A 89 -9.09 -2.54 -6.95
C HIS A 89 -7.91 -1.58 -6.77
N PRO A 90 -7.93 -0.74 -5.73
CA PRO A 90 -6.77 0.08 -5.38
C PRO A 90 -5.58 -0.79 -4.96
N HIS A 91 -4.38 -0.25 -5.05
CA HIS A 91 -3.20 -0.90 -4.50
C HIS A 91 -3.30 -0.97 -2.98
N VAL A 92 -3.20 -2.17 -2.41
CA VAL A 92 -3.19 -2.32 -0.95
C VAL A 92 -1.74 -2.34 -0.45
N VAL A 93 -1.41 -1.40 0.43
CA VAL A 93 -0.13 -1.32 1.14
C VAL A 93 -0.40 -1.55 2.62
N ALA A 94 0.14 -2.62 3.17
CA ALA A 94 0.02 -2.90 4.59
C ALA A 94 0.85 -1.89 5.41
N LEU A 95 0.25 -1.35 6.45
CA LEU A 95 0.92 -0.58 7.50
C LEU A 95 0.85 -1.36 8.80
N THR A 96 1.97 -1.62 9.45
CA THR A 96 1.97 -2.37 10.70
C THR A 96 2.97 -1.83 11.72
N THR A 97 2.75 -2.18 12.98
CA THR A 97 3.76 -2.16 14.02
C THR A 97 4.53 -3.49 14.00
N TRP A 98 5.78 -3.53 14.46
CA TRP A 98 6.77 -4.62 14.31
C TRP A 98 6.39 -6.04 14.75
N ASP A 99 5.23 -6.31 15.36
CA ASP A 99 4.98 -7.49 16.19
C ASP A 99 4.07 -8.57 15.55
N VAL A 100 4.06 -8.76 14.24
CA VAL A 100 3.18 -9.78 13.66
C VAL A 100 3.99 -10.83 12.89
N ASP A 101 4.33 -11.93 13.56
CA ASP A 101 4.91 -13.12 12.94
C ASP A 101 4.05 -13.59 11.76
N ASP A 102 4.66 -13.96 10.64
CA ASP A 102 4.04 -14.43 9.39
C ASP A 102 3.08 -13.44 8.68
N ALA A 103 2.85 -12.22 9.19
CA ALA A 103 1.92 -11.27 8.60
C ALA A 103 2.37 -10.81 7.21
N VAL A 104 3.67 -10.64 7.00
CA VAL A 104 4.24 -10.23 5.70
C VAL A 104 3.84 -11.21 4.61
N VAL A 105 4.03 -12.50 4.86
CA VAL A 105 3.70 -13.56 3.90
C VAL A 105 2.20 -13.59 3.63
N ARG A 106 1.40 -13.63 4.68
CA ARG A 106 -0.06 -13.73 4.59
C ARG A 106 -0.69 -12.55 3.85
N VAL A 107 -0.19 -11.33 4.06
CA VAL A 107 -0.74 -10.15 3.40
C VAL A 107 -0.30 -10.05 1.95
N ILE A 108 0.91 -10.51 1.60
CA ILE A 108 1.37 -10.64 0.21
C ILE A 108 0.51 -11.69 -0.52
N GLU A 109 0.27 -12.85 0.08
CA GLU A 109 -0.63 -13.88 -0.46
C GLU A 109 -2.05 -13.36 -0.65
N ALA A 110 -2.51 -12.50 0.26
CA ALA A 110 -3.82 -11.83 0.16
C ALA A 110 -3.89 -10.82 -0.99
N GLY A 111 -2.77 -10.35 -1.52
CA GLY A 111 -2.70 -9.46 -2.67
C GLY A 111 -2.10 -8.09 -2.42
N ALA A 112 -1.61 -7.80 -1.22
CA ALA A 112 -0.92 -6.55 -0.96
C ALA A 112 0.29 -6.36 -1.88
N VAL A 113 0.54 -5.13 -2.29
CA VAL A 113 1.67 -4.76 -3.15
C VAL A 113 2.81 -4.15 -2.36
N GLY A 114 2.58 -3.83 -1.09
CA GLY A 114 3.58 -3.23 -0.22
C GLY A 114 3.34 -3.55 1.24
N PHE A 115 4.42 -3.42 2.01
CA PHE A 115 4.44 -3.58 3.45
C PHE A 115 5.39 -2.55 4.06
N LEU A 116 4.85 -1.61 4.80
CA LEU A 116 5.56 -0.51 5.44
C LEU A 116 5.31 -0.50 6.94
N LEU A 117 6.19 0.14 7.68
CA LEU A 117 6.01 0.33 9.12
C LEU A 117 5.23 1.62 9.41
N LYS A 118 4.31 1.57 10.37
CA LYS A 118 3.49 2.74 10.78
C LYS A 118 4.32 3.95 11.23
N TYR A 119 5.51 3.70 11.77
CA TYR A 119 6.41 4.73 12.31
C TYR A 119 7.63 4.98 11.43
N SER A 120 7.55 4.62 10.15
CA SER A 120 8.56 5.03 9.17
C SER A 120 8.63 6.54 9.08
N ALA A 121 9.82 7.04 8.77
CA ALA A 121 9.98 8.46 8.44
C ALA A 121 9.09 8.85 7.25
N SER A 122 8.64 10.11 7.23
CA SER A 122 7.78 10.62 6.15
C SER A 122 8.37 10.37 4.75
N GLU A 123 9.70 10.44 4.64
CA GLU A 123 10.45 10.20 3.40
C GLU A 123 10.34 8.74 2.94
N GLU A 124 10.37 7.78 3.87
CA GLU A 124 10.21 6.35 3.53
C GLU A 124 8.79 6.05 3.04
N LEU A 125 7.79 6.63 3.71
CA LEU A 125 6.40 6.49 3.31
C LEU A 125 6.19 7.09 1.92
N ASP A 126 6.63 8.32 1.68
CA ASP A 126 6.54 8.98 0.37
C ASP A 126 7.24 8.17 -0.74
N ALA A 127 8.49 7.77 -0.51
CA ALA A 127 9.24 6.95 -1.46
C ALA A 127 8.54 5.62 -1.77
N GLY A 128 7.99 4.97 -0.74
CA GLY A 128 7.23 3.73 -0.89
C GLY A 128 5.97 3.91 -1.74
N LEU A 129 5.16 4.93 -1.44
CA LEU A 129 3.93 5.19 -2.18
C LEU A 129 4.18 5.57 -3.65
N ARG A 130 5.22 6.37 -3.92
CA ARG A 130 5.61 6.68 -5.32
C ARG A 130 6.00 5.43 -6.09
N ARG A 131 6.76 4.52 -5.50
CA ARG A 131 7.13 3.27 -6.14
C ARG A 131 5.90 2.39 -6.42
N VAL A 132 4.95 2.33 -5.49
CA VAL A 132 3.67 1.62 -5.70
C VAL A 132 2.92 2.20 -6.89
N MET A 133 2.86 3.52 -7.04
CA MET A 133 2.21 4.18 -8.18
C MET A 133 2.94 3.95 -9.51
N MET A 134 4.24 3.61 -9.47
CA MET A 134 5.00 3.16 -10.66
C MET A 134 4.84 1.66 -10.95
N GLY A 135 3.96 0.96 -10.21
CA GLY A 135 3.74 -0.47 -10.36
C GLY A 135 4.78 -1.35 -9.67
N GLU A 136 5.65 -0.76 -8.83
CA GLU A 136 6.63 -1.52 -8.06
C GLU A 136 6.04 -2.04 -6.75
N SER A 137 6.61 -3.14 -6.27
CA SER A 137 6.32 -3.63 -4.92
C SER A 137 7.28 -3.03 -3.90
N VAL A 138 6.80 -2.80 -2.67
CA VAL A 138 7.58 -2.14 -1.62
C VAL A 138 7.55 -2.96 -0.34
N LEU A 139 8.72 -3.31 0.16
CA LEU A 139 8.89 -3.93 1.47
C LEU A 139 9.87 -3.09 2.30
N SER A 140 9.50 -2.79 3.53
CA SER A 140 10.48 -2.24 4.48
C SER A 140 11.62 -3.25 4.73
N PRO A 141 12.81 -2.81 5.14
CA PRO A 141 13.92 -3.72 5.41
C PRO A 141 13.58 -4.83 6.41
N GLY A 142 12.76 -4.52 7.42
CA GLY A 142 12.28 -5.52 8.39
C GLY A 142 11.35 -6.55 7.76
N ALA A 143 10.39 -6.11 6.95
CA ALA A 143 9.48 -6.99 6.23
C ALA A 143 10.22 -7.90 5.25
N LEU A 144 11.22 -7.39 4.55
CA LEU A 144 12.07 -8.19 3.68
C LEU A 144 12.86 -9.25 4.46
N ALA A 145 13.43 -8.89 5.61
CA ALA A 145 14.15 -9.85 6.45
C ALA A 145 13.24 -10.99 6.94
N GLU A 146 11.98 -10.69 7.29
CA GLU A 146 10.98 -11.66 7.69
C GLU A 146 10.58 -12.58 6.53
N LEU A 147 10.30 -12.02 5.37
CA LEU A 147 10.01 -12.79 4.17
C LEU A 147 11.15 -13.75 3.82
N LEU A 148 12.40 -13.30 3.87
CA LEU A 148 13.57 -14.14 3.63
C LEU A 148 13.73 -15.24 4.67
N ARG A 149 13.42 -14.98 5.94
CA ARG A 149 13.41 -15.98 7.00
C ARG A 149 12.35 -17.05 6.71
N TYR A 150 11.15 -16.66 6.36
CA TYR A 150 10.07 -17.56 5.99
C TYR A 150 10.47 -18.44 4.79
N VAL A 151 10.95 -17.85 3.71
CA VAL A 151 11.37 -18.61 2.50
C VAL A 151 12.45 -19.63 2.83
N ARG A 152 13.41 -19.29 3.69
CA ARG A 152 14.48 -20.21 4.11
C ARG A 152 13.99 -21.33 5.03
N SER A 153 12.91 -21.15 5.75
CA SER A 153 12.33 -22.16 6.64
C SER A 153 11.44 -23.17 5.90
N GLN A 154 11.01 -22.85 4.67
CA GLN A 154 10.16 -23.74 3.88
C GLN A 154 11.03 -24.76 3.12
N PRO A 155 10.63 -26.04 3.06
CA PRO A 155 11.23 -26.98 2.09
C PRO A 155 10.98 -26.47 0.67
N VAL A 156 11.83 -26.87 -0.28
CA VAL A 156 11.96 -26.37 -1.68
C VAL A 156 10.64 -26.09 -2.46
N ALA A 157 9.48 -26.39 -1.89
CA ALA A 157 8.15 -26.08 -2.43
C ALA A 157 7.70 -24.62 -2.27
N ALA A 158 8.49 -23.73 -1.70
CA ALA A 158 8.14 -22.32 -1.43
C ALA A 158 8.18 -21.40 -2.66
N ALA A 159 8.42 -21.95 -3.84
CA ALA A 159 8.36 -21.23 -5.11
C ALA A 159 7.04 -20.48 -5.39
N PRO A 160 5.84 -20.90 -4.87
CA PRO A 160 4.59 -20.23 -5.24
C PRO A 160 4.44 -18.81 -4.68
N VAL A 161 4.96 -18.51 -3.47
CA VAL A 161 4.78 -17.18 -2.85
C VAL A 161 5.60 -16.10 -3.55
N VAL A 162 6.87 -16.40 -3.81
CA VAL A 162 7.77 -15.48 -4.53
C VAL A 162 7.29 -15.30 -5.96
N ALA A 163 6.92 -16.38 -6.65
CA ALA A 163 6.39 -16.32 -8.01
C ALA A 163 5.06 -15.53 -8.10
N ALA A 164 4.17 -15.66 -7.11
CA ALA A 164 2.93 -14.89 -7.07
C ALA A 164 3.18 -13.38 -6.84
N TYR A 165 4.19 -13.04 -6.05
CA TYR A 165 4.58 -11.66 -5.82
C TYR A 165 5.16 -11.02 -7.08
N ASP A 166 6.07 -11.72 -7.76
CA ASP A 166 6.70 -11.27 -9.00
C ASP A 166 5.69 -11.16 -10.15
N ALA A 167 4.79 -12.14 -10.32
CA ALA A 167 3.76 -12.11 -11.36
C ALA A 167 2.83 -10.90 -11.20
N ARG A 168 2.43 -10.57 -9.98
CA ARG A 168 1.60 -9.39 -9.70
C ARG A 168 2.36 -8.07 -9.93
N ALA A 169 3.67 -8.03 -9.66
CA ALA A 169 4.49 -6.88 -9.98
C ALA A 169 4.55 -6.64 -11.49
N GLU A 170 4.75 -7.71 -12.29
CA GLU A 170 4.75 -7.62 -13.74
C GLU A 170 3.40 -7.19 -14.34
N GLU A 171 2.28 -7.70 -13.82
CA GLU A 171 0.95 -7.28 -14.25
C GLU A 171 0.71 -5.79 -13.98
N ARG A 172 1.12 -5.30 -12.81
CA ARG A 172 1.02 -3.87 -12.48
C ARG A 172 1.87 -3.00 -13.40
N GLN A 173 3.12 -3.39 -13.66
CA GLN A 173 4.00 -2.66 -14.57
C GLN A 173 3.41 -2.60 -15.99
N ARG A 174 2.83 -3.69 -16.49
CA ARG A 174 2.13 -3.70 -17.78
C ARG A 174 0.91 -2.79 -17.80
N ALA A 175 0.12 -2.77 -16.72
CA ALA A 175 -1.04 -1.89 -16.61
C ALA A 175 -0.66 -0.41 -16.63
N VAL A 176 0.42 -0.03 -15.93
CA VAL A 176 0.96 1.34 -15.92
C VAL A 176 1.50 1.73 -17.30
N ALA A 177 2.14 0.81 -18.03
CA ALA A 177 2.69 1.08 -19.35
C ALA A 177 1.62 1.22 -20.46
N GLN A 178 0.37 0.82 -20.21
CA GLN A 178 -0.76 0.88 -21.14
C GLN A 178 -1.73 2.04 -20.86
N ALA A 179 -1.48 2.81 -19.78
CA ALA A 179 -2.28 3.97 -19.37
C ALA A 179 -1.64 5.28 -19.83
#